data_de1509eda0ca50ae8b8efe5d11241872
#
_entry.id   de1509eda0ca50ae8b8efe5d11241872
#
_cell.length_a   1.000
_cell.length_b   1.000
_cell.length_c   1.000
_cell.angle_alpha   90.00
_cell.angle_beta   90.00
_cell.angle_gamma   90.00
#
_symmetry.space_group_name_H-M   'P 1'
#
loop_
_entity.id
_entity.type
_entity.pdbx_description
1 polymer ?
#
loop_
_entity_poly.entity_id
_entity_poly.type
_entity_poly.pdbx_seq_one_letter_code
_entity_poly.pdbx_strand_id
1 'polypeptide(L)'
;METNFFNSSSSLSTVSSNSNEKKSKKENLFNQKIWKDFPDFWLTFTYENITANLKKLISEKKNFFLYLYGTHDKNGKSWCPDCVRSEPFVNKAKEIIAARETEKEIYFINVPIDFDKRPFYRNDKIIKMKRVPTLAYFNKGRELGRIVEHDMDTQEMVDGFILSVYDEDY
;
A
#
# COMPACT_ATOMS: atom_id res chain seq x y z
N MET A 1 -66.39 -27.63 -35.22
CA MET A 1 -65.47 -28.77 -35.52
C MET A 1 -64.08 -28.16 -35.47
N GLU A 2 -63.39 -28.31 -34.33
CA GLU A 2 -62.25 -29.19 -34.10
C GLU A 2 -61.06 -28.86 -35.00
N THR A 3 -59.89 -28.63 -34.59
CA THR A 3 -59.07 -29.32 -33.57
C THR A 3 -57.83 -28.47 -33.20
N ASN A 4 -57.45 -28.60 -31.96
CA ASN A 4 -56.14 -28.21 -31.37
C ASN A 4 -54.95 -28.85 -32.10
N PHE A 5 -53.81 -28.15 -32.12
CA PHE A 5 -52.51 -28.78 -31.91
C PHE A 5 -51.55 -27.85 -31.21
N PHE A 6 -51.17 -28.30 -30.02
CA PHE A 6 -50.00 -27.89 -29.24
C PHE A 6 -48.70 -28.16 -30.00
N ASN A 7 -47.77 -27.27 -29.95
CA ASN A 7 -46.37 -27.65 -30.07
C ASN A 7 -45.49 -26.78 -29.17
N SER A 8 -45.10 -27.38 -28.09
CA SER A 8 -44.06 -26.92 -27.16
C SER A 8 -42.69 -27.18 -27.77
N SER A 9 -41.91 -26.15 -27.95
CA SER A 9 -40.47 -26.28 -28.23
C SER A 9 -39.71 -25.65 -27.10
N SER A 10 -39.20 -26.45 -26.24
CA SER A 10 -38.23 -26.11 -25.22
C SER A 10 -36.88 -25.79 -25.87
N SER A 11 -36.47 -24.53 -25.83
CA SER A 11 -35.12 -24.16 -26.16
C SER A 11 -34.22 -24.23 -24.90
N LEU A 12 -33.32 -25.18 -24.88
CA LEU A 12 -32.20 -25.22 -23.96
C LEU A 12 -31.28 -24.06 -24.28
N SER A 13 -31.28 -23.04 -23.46
CA SER A 13 -30.25 -22.02 -23.46
C SER A 13 -29.09 -22.55 -22.62
N THR A 14 -27.99 -22.82 -23.29
CA THR A 14 -26.70 -23.23 -22.75
C THR A 14 -26.15 -22.20 -21.81
N VAL A 15 -25.98 -22.61 -20.57
CA VAL A 15 -25.23 -21.89 -19.53
C VAL A 15 -23.74 -22.05 -19.81
N SER A 16 -23.15 -21.06 -20.46
CA SER A 16 -21.69 -20.91 -20.50
C SER A 16 -21.31 -19.45 -20.45
N SER A 17 -21.40 -18.86 -19.26
CA SER A 17 -20.81 -17.54 -18.98
C SER A 17 -20.77 -17.29 -17.48
N ASN A 18 -20.01 -18.05 -16.71
CA ASN A 18 -19.90 -17.80 -15.27
C ASN A 18 -18.52 -17.99 -14.65
N SER A 19 -17.47 -18.30 -15.42
CA SER A 19 -16.13 -18.44 -14.86
C SER A 19 -15.37 -17.11 -14.82
N ASN A 20 -15.54 -16.24 -15.82
CA ASN A 20 -14.84 -14.96 -15.89
C ASN A 20 -15.47 -13.88 -15.00
N GLU A 21 -16.78 -13.84 -14.86
CA GLU A 21 -17.44 -12.92 -13.92
C GLU A 21 -17.19 -13.28 -12.46
N LYS A 22 -17.12 -14.57 -12.12
CA LYS A 22 -16.77 -15.01 -10.76
C LYS A 22 -15.33 -14.71 -10.41
N LYS A 23 -14.41 -14.76 -11.39
CA LYS A 23 -12.99 -14.43 -11.18
C LYS A 23 -12.80 -12.94 -11.00
N SER A 24 -13.45 -12.11 -11.81
CA SER A 24 -13.46 -10.66 -11.70
C SER A 24 -14.12 -10.17 -10.39
N LYS A 25 -15.24 -10.77 -9.98
CA LYS A 25 -15.88 -10.46 -8.69
C LYS A 25 -15.05 -10.90 -7.49
N LYS A 26 -14.35 -12.03 -7.58
CA LYS A 26 -13.46 -12.49 -6.51
C LYS A 26 -12.20 -11.65 -6.40
N GLU A 27 -11.63 -11.20 -7.50
CA GLU A 27 -10.52 -10.25 -7.52
C GLU A 27 -10.94 -8.87 -7.02
N ASN A 28 -12.12 -8.38 -7.41
CA ASN A 28 -12.66 -7.12 -6.88
C ASN A 28 -13.01 -7.21 -5.39
N LEU A 29 -13.53 -8.34 -4.92
CA LEU A 29 -13.81 -8.56 -3.49
C LEU A 29 -12.52 -8.67 -2.66
N PHE A 30 -11.50 -9.34 -3.20
CA PHE A 30 -10.18 -9.45 -2.57
C PHE A 30 -9.47 -8.08 -2.54
N ASN A 31 -9.60 -7.31 -3.62
CA ASN A 31 -9.09 -5.95 -3.70
C ASN A 31 -9.84 -4.99 -2.77
N GLN A 32 -11.17 -5.07 -2.70
CA GLN A 32 -11.96 -4.27 -1.75
C GLN A 32 -11.70 -4.67 -0.30
N LYS A 33 -11.42 -5.94 -0.02
CA LYS A 33 -11.14 -6.43 1.33
C LYS A 33 -9.79 -5.96 1.83
N ILE A 34 -8.75 -5.96 0.97
CA ILE A 34 -7.42 -5.43 1.33
C ILE A 34 -7.47 -3.93 1.67
N TRP A 35 -8.38 -3.17 1.04
CA TRP A 35 -8.47 -1.72 1.25
C TRP A 35 -9.53 -1.31 2.29
N LYS A 36 -10.57 -2.13 2.51
CA LYS A 36 -11.65 -1.84 3.48
C LYS A 36 -11.42 -2.39 4.88
N ASP A 37 -10.64 -3.47 5.03
CA ASP A 37 -10.35 -4.08 6.33
C ASP A 37 -9.19 -3.37 7.07
N PHE A 38 -8.58 -2.35 6.46
CA PHE A 38 -7.64 -1.45 7.12
C PHE A 38 -8.29 -0.09 7.30
N PRO A 39 -8.95 0.15 8.45
CA PRO A 39 -9.67 1.39 8.70
C PRO A 39 -8.81 2.64 8.63
N ASP A 40 -7.48 2.49 8.60
CA ASP A 40 -6.52 3.59 8.75
C ASP A 40 -5.63 3.80 7.51
N PHE A 41 -5.94 3.23 6.35
CA PHE A 41 -5.07 3.29 5.14
C PHE A 41 -3.61 2.83 5.38
N TRP A 42 -3.37 2.08 6.44
CA TRP A 42 -2.04 1.63 6.85
C TRP A 42 -1.86 0.17 6.49
N LEU A 43 -0.89 -0.08 5.64
CA LEU A 43 -0.59 -1.39 5.11
C LEU A 43 0.81 -1.81 5.55
N THR A 44 1.03 -3.13 5.61
CA THR A 44 2.37 -3.68 5.80
C THR A 44 2.70 -4.59 4.62
N PHE A 45 3.79 -4.29 3.92
CA PHE A 45 4.30 -5.12 2.85
C PHE A 45 5.56 -5.83 3.30
N THR A 46 5.61 -7.12 3.01
CA THR A 46 6.76 -7.97 3.30
C THR A 46 7.60 -8.23 2.05
N TYR A 47 8.76 -8.83 2.24
CA TYR A 47 9.63 -9.24 1.15
C TYR A 47 8.90 -10.03 0.04
N GLU A 48 7.98 -10.91 0.43
CA GLU A 48 7.26 -11.80 -0.49
C GLU A 48 6.24 -11.07 -1.38
N ASN A 49 5.66 -9.95 -0.90
CA ASN A 49 4.54 -9.31 -1.58
C ASN A 49 4.80 -7.87 -2.03
N ILE A 50 5.88 -7.24 -1.58
CA ILE A 50 6.13 -5.81 -1.82
C ILE A 50 6.20 -5.46 -3.30
N THR A 51 6.89 -6.26 -4.11
CA THR A 51 7.06 -5.96 -5.54
C THR A 51 5.73 -5.93 -6.29
N ALA A 52 4.87 -6.92 -6.05
CA ALA A 52 3.56 -7.00 -6.69
C ALA A 52 2.64 -5.86 -6.23
N ASN A 53 2.62 -5.60 -4.92
CA ASN A 53 1.77 -4.57 -4.32
C ASN A 53 2.19 -3.15 -4.73
N LEU A 54 3.49 -2.84 -4.78
CA LEU A 54 3.96 -1.53 -5.26
C LEU A 54 3.64 -1.32 -6.74
N LYS A 55 3.85 -2.34 -7.58
CA LYS A 55 3.46 -2.25 -8.99
C LYS A 55 1.97 -1.94 -9.15
N LYS A 56 1.12 -2.56 -8.34
CA LYS A 56 -0.32 -2.31 -8.33
C LYS A 56 -0.65 -0.87 -7.92
N LEU A 57 -0.11 -0.38 -6.79
CA LEU A 57 -0.32 1.00 -6.33
C LEU A 57 0.11 2.03 -7.39
N ILE A 58 1.23 1.79 -8.05
CA ILE A 58 1.76 2.65 -9.11
C ILE A 58 0.85 2.62 -10.35
N SER A 59 0.41 1.44 -10.79
CA SER A 59 -0.47 1.29 -11.95
C SER A 59 -1.85 1.92 -11.71
N GLU A 60 -2.34 1.87 -10.49
CA GLU A 60 -3.59 2.50 -10.04
C GLU A 60 -3.43 3.99 -9.69
N LYS A 61 -2.23 4.54 -9.88
CA LYS A 61 -1.90 5.95 -9.60
C LYS A 61 -2.28 6.39 -8.18
N LYS A 62 -2.04 5.52 -7.19
CA LYS A 62 -2.31 5.82 -5.79
C LYS A 62 -1.27 6.75 -5.19
N ASN A 63 -1.69 7.51 -4.16
CA ASN A 63 -0.80 8.31 -3.33
C ASN A 63 -0.43 7.50 -2.09
N PHE A 64 0.85 7.43 -1.77
CA PHE A 64 1.27 6.69 -0.58
C PHE A 64 2.62 7.15 -0.04
N PHE A 65 2.77 7.00 1.28
CA PHE A 65 4.07 6.98 1.93
C PHE A 65 4.61 5.56 1.98
N LEU A 66 5.89 5.40 1.75
CA LEU A 66 6.63 4.15 1.87
C LEU A 66 7.66 4.30 2.99
N TYR A 67 7.44 3.62 4.11
CA TYR A 67 8.31 3.65 5.27
C TYR A 67 9.12 2.36 5.37
N LEU A 68 10.43 2.46 5.12
CA LEU A 68 11.38 1.36 5.19
C LEU A 68 12.11 1.42 6.53
N TYR A 69 12.05 0.34 7.30
CA TYR A 69 12.70 0.26 8.61
C TYR A 69 13.21 -1.16 8.92
N GLY A 70 14.17 -1.28 9.83
CA GLY A 70 14.66 -2.59 10.25
C GLY A 70 13.61 -3.35 11.05
N THR A 71 13.43 -4.64 10.76
CA THR A 71 12.52 -5.52 11.51
C THR A 71 12.82 -5.51 13.00
N HIS A 72 11.76 -5.71 13.78
CA HIS A 72 11.85 -5.86 15.24
C HIS A 72 12.13 -7.30 15.64
N ASP A 73 12.90 -7.46 16.69
CA ASP A 73 13.09 -8.75 17.35
C ASP A 73 11.86 -9.12 18.23
N LYS A 74 11.95 -10.28 18.90
CA LYS A 74 10.91 -10.75 19.83
C LYS A 74 10.62 -9.80 21.01
N ASN A 75 11.53 -8.86 21.30
CA ASN A 75 11.36 -7.86 22.34
C ASN A 75 10.84 -6.53 21.79
N GLY A 76 10.50 -6.46 20.50
CA GLY A 76 10.02 -5.26 19.86
C GLY A 76 11.10 -4.23 19.51
N LYS A 77 12.39 -4.62 19.53
CA LYS A 77 13.51 -3.73 19.22
C LYS A 77 14.00 -3.98 17.79
N SER A 78 14.07 -2.92 16.99
CA SER A 78 14.66 -3.00 15.66
C SER A 78 16.17 -3.27 15.73
N TRP A 79 16.67 -4.04 14.74
CA TRP A 79 18.12 -4.24 14.58
C TRP A 79 18.86 -2.95 14.13
N CYS A 80 18.13 -1.94 13.67
CA CYS A 80 18.65 -0.68 13.17
C CYS A 80 18.56 0.40 14.27
N PRO A 81 19.66 0.91 14.81
CA PRO A 81 19.63 1.92 15.88
C PRO A 81 18.96 3.24 15.45
N ASP A 82 19.17 3.67 14.19
CA ASP A 82 18.55 4.88 13.65
C ASP A 82 17.05 4.72 13.51
N CYS A 83 16.58 3.50 13.19
CA CYS A 83 15.16 3.18 13.17
C CYS A 83 14.53 3.26 14.56
N VAL A 84 15.22 2.73 15.59
CA VAL A 84 14.77 2.84 16.99
C VAL A 84 14.58 4.30 17.39
N ARG A 85 15.49 5.18 16.97
CA ARG A 85 15.42 6.62 17.29
C ARG A 85 14.27 7.33 16.57
N SER A 86 14.07 7.04 15.29
CA SER A 86 13.07 7.73 14.45
C SER A 86 11.64 7.20 14.59
N GLU A 87 11.48 5.95 14.99
CA GLU A 87 10.17 5.27 15.02
C GLU A 87 9.10 6.02 15.84
N PRO A 88 9.38 6.57 17.03
CA PRO A 88 8.40 7.35 17.78
C PRO A 88 7.90 8.58 17.00
N PHE A 89 8.79 9.24 16.26
CA PHE A 89 8.45 10.41 15.45
C PHE A 89 7.57 10.04 14.25
N VAL A 90 7.90 8.95 13.56
CA VAL A 90 7.10 8.45 12.44
C VAL A 90 5.72 8.00 12.92
N ASN A 91 5.65 7.27 14.03
CA ASN A 91 4.37 6.81 14.57
C ASN A 91 3.45 7.97 14.97
N LYS A 92 4.01 9.03 15.57
CA LYS A 92 3.24 10.23 15.88
C LYS A 92 2.81 11.00 14.63
N ALA A 93 3.67 11.09 13.63
CA ALA A 93 3.36 11.78 12.38
C ALA A 93 2.26 11.08 11.56
N LYS A 94 2.03 9.78 11.75
CA LYS A 94 0.88 9.07 11.16
C LYS A 94 -0.46 9.68 11.57
N GLU A 95 -0.54 10.29 12.75
CA GLU A 95 -1.75 10.97 13.24
C GLU A 95 -2.12 12.15 12.33
N ILE A 96 -1.15 12.83 11.74
CA ILE A 96 -1.38 13.91 10.77
C ILE A 96 -2.09 13.38 9.53
N ILE A 97 -1.62 12.23 9.01
CA ILE A 97 -2.21 11.60 7.84
C ILE A 97 -3.65 11.15 8.14
N ALA A 98 -3.87 10.53 9.28
CA ALA A 98 -5.21 10.10 9.72
C ALA A 98 -6.17 11.27 9.87
N ALA A 99 -5.72 12.41 10.42
CA ALA A 99 -6.55 13.59 10.59
C ALA A 99 -6.91 14.27 9.26
N ARG A 100 -6.15 14.03 8.20
CA ARG A 100 -6.32 14.64 6.87
C ARG A 100 -6.77 13.67 5.76
N GLU A 101 -7.28 12.50 6.14
CA GLU A 101 -7.72 11.48 5.15
C GLU A 101 -8.82 11.98 4.20
N THR A 102 -9.68 12.89 4.69
CA THR A 102 -10.75 13.50 3.89
C THR A 102 -10.24 14.54 2.89
N GLU A 103 -9.06 15.11 3.12
CA GLU A 103 -8.45 16.09 2.22
C GLU A 103 -7.75 15.39 1.04
N LYS A 104 -7.05 14.30 1.33
CA LYS A 104 -6.26 13.56 0.35
C LYS A 104 -6.15 12.10 0.76
N GLU A 105 -6.60 11.20 -0.11
CA GLU A 105 -6.42 9.76 0.10
C GLU A 105 -4.95 9.38 -0.04
N ILE A 106 -4.28 9.09 1.05
CA ILE A 106 -2.87 8.70 1.10
C ILE A 106 -2.72 7.44 1.93
N TYR A 107 -2.18 6.38 1.35
CA TYR A 107 -1.85 5.15 2.06
C TYR A 107 -0.51 5.30 2.78
N PHE A 108 -0.39 4.67 3.93
CA PHE A 108 0.89 4.54 4.63
C PHE A 108 1.34 3.09 4.59
N ILE A 109 2.46 2.83 3.91
CA ILE A 109 2.99 1.49 3.68
C ILE A 109 4.18 1.26 4.60
N ASN A 110 4.01 0.37 5.57
CA ASN A 110 5.08 -0.10 6.43
C ASN A 110 5.84 -1.24 5.75
N VAL A 111 7.15 -1.15 5.68
CA VAL A 111 8.02 -2.17 5.08
C VAL A 111 9.12 -2.55 6.07
N PRO A 112 8.89 -3.57 6.89
CA PRO A 112 9.92 -4.13 7.75
C PRO A 112 10.97 -4.87 6.90
N ILE A 113 12.23 -4.54 7.09
CA ILE A 113 13.35 -5.08 6.32
C ILE A 113 14.24 -5.93 7.23
N ASP A 114 14.35 -7.21 6.91
CA ASP A 114 15.31 -8.09 7.55
C ASP A 114 16.73 -7.73 7.12
N PHE A 115 17.66 -7.85 8.05
CA PHE A 115 19.04 -7.45 7.83
C PHE A 115 19.68 -8.14 6.61
N ASP A 116 19.38 -9.40 6.38
CA ASP A 116 19.87 -10.21 5.27
C ASP A 116 19.17 -9.91 3.93
N LYS A 117 17.96 -9.31 3.95
CA LYS A 117 17.19 -8.95 2.77
C LYS A 117 17.55 -7.57 2.19
N ARG A 118 18.39 -6.80 2.86
CA ARG A 118 18.80 -5.45 2.40
C ARG A 118 19.26 -5.38 0.95
N PRO A 119 20.04 -6.33 0.40
CA PRO A 119 20.47 -6.27 -1.00
C PRO A 119 19.32 -6.26 -2.00
N PHE A 120 18.23 -6.99 -1.73
CA PHE A 120 17.03 -6.97 -2.56
C PHE A 120 16.44 -5.56 -2.64
N TYR A 121 16.20 -4.91 -1.50
CA TYR A 121 15.60 -3.58 -1.46
C TYR A 121 16.49 -2.49 -2.06
N ARG A 122 17.82 -2.65 -1.98
CA ARG A 122 18.79 -1.74 -2.60
C ARG A 122 18.78 -1.83 -4.12
N ASN A 123 18.59 -3.01 -4.66
CA ASN A 123 18.63 -3.29 -6.10
C ASN A 123 17.27 -3.13 -6.76
N ASP A 124 16.18 -3.01 -5.98
CA ASP A 124 14.84 -2.80 -6.53
C ASP A 124 14.72 -1.42 -7.18
N LYS A 125 14.17 -1.39 -8.42
CA LYS A 125 14.10 -0.16 -9.24
C LYS A 125 13.09 0.87 -8.75
N ILE A 126 12.13 0.45 -7.95
CA ILE A 126 11.09 1.32 -7.37
C ILE A 126 11.54 1.78 -5.99
N ILE A 127 11.92 0.85 -5.14
CA ILE A 127 12.25 1.10 -3.73
C ILE A 127 13.55 1.89 -3.61
N LYS A 128 14.61 1.50 -4.34
CA LYS A 128 15.91 2.17 -4.38
C LYS A 128 16.44 2.52 -2.99
N MET A 129 16.33 1.57 -2.06
CA MET A 129 16.73 1.77 -0.69
C MET A 129 18.24 2.04 -0.61
N LYS A 130 18.63 3.17 -0.03
CA LYS A 130 20.03 3.43 0.30
C LYS A 130 20.33 3.01 1.74
N ARG A 131 19.51 3.45 2.66
CA ARG A 131 19.63 3.24 4.10
C ARG A 131 18.26 3.09 4.74
N VAL A 132 18.22 2.69 5.99
CA VAL A 132 17.05 2.69 6.84
C VAL A 132 17.33 3.48 8.11
N PRO A 133 16.37 4.25 8.65
CA PRO A 133 15.01 4.42 8.14
C PRO A 133 14.96 5.27 6.86
N THR A 134 13.95 5.02 6.04
CA THR A 134 13.61 5.86 4.87
C THR A 134 12.11 6.07 4.84
N LEU A 135 11.66 7.30 4.66
CA LEU A 135 10.26 7.65 4.41
C LEU A 135 10.19 8.35 3.05
N ALA A 136 9.54 7.72 2.08
CA ALA A 136 9.36 8.25 0.73
C ALA A 136 7.89 8.54 0.44
N TYR A 137 7.60 9.60 -0.31
CA TYR A 137 6.27 9.93 -0.78
C TYR A 137 6.10 9.72 -2.27
N PHE A 138 5.02 9.05 -2.63
CA PHE A 138 4.60 8.81 -4.01
C PHE A 138 3.27 9.49 -4.28
N ASN A 139 3.22 10.33 -5.31
CA ASN A 139 2.01 10.95 -5.82
C ASN A 139 1.65 10.36 -7.18
N LYS A 140 0.44 9.84 -7.29
CA LYS A 140 -0.04 9.18 -8.52
C LYS A 140 0.94 8.12 -9.04
N GLY A 141 1.54 7.38 -8.11
CA GLY A 141 2.50 6.32 -8.40
C GLY A 141 3.92 6.77 -8.75
N ARG A 142 4.24 8.07 -8.66
CA ARG A 142 5.58 8.61 -8.91
C ARG A 142 6.18 9.17 -7.63
N GLU A 143 7.42 8.78 -7.31
CA GLU A 143 8.12 9.33 -6.16
C GLU A 143 8.39 10.84 -6.35
N LEU A 144 8.00 11.64 -5.37
CA LEU A 144 8.24 13.07 -5.35
C LEU A 144 9.34 13.47 -4.36
N GLY A 145 9.57 12.69 -3.32
CA GLY A 145 10.61 12.97 -2.35
C GLY A 145 10.80 11.87 -1.34
N ARG A 146 11.89 11.96 -0.60
CA ARG A 146 12.19 11.07 0.53
C ARG A 146 13.09 11.73 1.55
N ILE A 147 12.94 11.31 2.79
CA ILE A 147 13.85 11.62 3.89
C ILE A 147 14.47 10.32 4.40
N VAL A 148 15.73 10.38 4.86
CA VAL A 148 16.55 9.21 5.17
C VAL A 148 17.35 9.46 6.44
N GLU A 149 17.40 8.49 7.36
CA GLU A 149 18.22 8.52 8.57
C GLU A 149 18.11 9.83 9.38
N HIS A 150 19.13 10.67 9.34
CA HIS A 150 19.21 11.92 10.12
C HIS A 150 18.15 12.96 9.75
N ASP A 151 17.53 12.84 8.58
CA ASP A 151 16.37 13.67 8.22
C ASP A 151 15.13 13.32 9.05
N MET A 152 15.21 12.28 9.87
CA MET A 152 14.13 11.82 10.76
C MET A 152 14.54 11.84 12.25
N ASP A 153 15.52 12.66 12.61
CA ASP A 153 16.06 12.72 14.00
C ASP A 153 15.17 13.53 14.95
N THR A 154 14.21 14.29 14.43
CA THR A 154 13.26 15.06 15.25
C THR A 154 11.83 14.95 14.73
N GLN A 155 10.87 15.21 15.62
CA GLN A 155 9.45 15.25 15.24
C GLN A 155 9.17 16.31 14.17
N GLU A 156 9.78 17.47 14.28
CA GLU A 156 9.63 18.58 13.32
C GLU A 156 10.03 18.18 11.90
N MET A 157 11.13 17.45 11.75
CA MET A 157 11.61 16.99 10.44
C MET A 157 10.63 16.04 9.78
N VAL A 158 10.11 15.08 10.55
CA VAL A 158 9.15 14.10 10.04
C VAL A 158 7.79 14.76 9.74
N ASP A 159 7.28 15.56 10.66
CA ASP A 159 6.01 16.27 10.49
C ASP A 159 6.09 17.23 9.29
N GLY A 160 7.19 17.97 9.16
CA GLY A 160 7.42 18.89 8.05
C GLY A 160 7.39 18.19 6.69
N PHE A 161 8.02 17.02 6.58
CA PHE A 161 7.96 16.24 5.35
C PHE A 161 6.54 15.76 5.03
N ILE A 162 5.80 15.27 6.03
CA ILE A 162 4.43 14.81 5.83
C ILE A 162 3.50 15.98 5.49
N LEU A 163 3.61 17.10 6.20
CA LEU A 163 2.77 18.27 5.96
C LEU A 163 3.01 18.89 4.58
N SER A 164 4.25 18.93 4.11
CA SER A 164 4.59 19.48 2.78
C SER A 164 3.79 18.82 1.64
N VAL A 165 3.38 17.56 1.83
CA VAL A 165 2.59 16.81 0.85
C VAL A 165 1.15 17.32 0.72
N TYR A 166 0.62 17.95 1.77
CA TYR A 166 -0.72 18.52 1.77
C TYR A 166 -0.74 19.98 1.34
N ASP A 167 0.38 20.68 1.49
CA ASP A 167 0.49 22.11 1.17
C ASP A 167 0.79 22.36 -0.32
N GLU A 168 1.22 21.31 -1.05
CA GLU A 168 1.51 21.40 -2.48
C GLU A 168 0.38 20.82 -3.31
N ASP A 169 -0.26 21.65 -4.13
CA ASP A 169 -1.18 21.24 -5.20
C ASP A 169 -0.36 20.66 -6.38
N TYR A 170 -0.09 19.35 -6.32
CA TYR A 170 0.53 18.62 -7.43
C TYR A 170 -0.49 18.10 -8.47
#